data_b7f1a93366c191381e81440f9c46f426
#
_entry.id   b7f1a93366c191381e81440f9c46f426
#
_cell.length_a   1.000
_cell.length_b   1.000
_cell.length_c   1.000
_cell.angle_alpha   90.00
_cell.angle_beta   90.00
_cell.angle_gamma   90.00
#
_symmetry.space_group_name_H-M   'P 1'
#
loop_
_entity.id
_entity.type
_entity.pdbx_description
1 polymer ?
#
loop_
_entity_poly.entity_id
_entity_poly.type
_entity_poly.pdbx_seq_one_letter_code
_entity_poly.pdbx_strand_id
1 'polypeptide(L)'
;MKNRGDTTESEKATSVMESENSESGMREALARDQRYGKPVVVAGIVLIAMELWKQLTLWLLVEGGQYNVWYFPFQLCSLPMYLALLYGMLRKRTGRRAFIIKRALLTFLQDYGFLGGALALIVHEGLLHPGHPLLTAHGFIWHIVMLLTALYIHATGLSDRSCRGFRRTLPIFGIAVVLAELINIALHRYGDCDMFYITPYHLSSQPVFRSIDAVIGRPVGILLYLGCVVLGAFLVHLLFSLRSPFRMLGSPA
;
A
#
# COMPACT_ATOMS: atom_id res chain seq x y z
N MET A 1 4.12 11.78 57.32
CA MET A 1 4.43 12.47 56.09
C MET A 1 5.65 11.83 55.41
N LYS A 2 5.51 10.66 54.83
CA LYS A 2 6.64 9.97 54.18
C LYS A 2 6.04 9.05 53.10
N ASN A 3 5.72 9.55 51.89
CA ASN A 3 5.40 8.71 50.73
C ASN A 3 5.25 9.50 49.41
N ARG A 4 5.65 10.79 49.32
CA ARG A 4 5.57 11.56 48.08
C ARG A 4 6.86 11.54 47.26
N GLY A 5 8.01 11.20 47.83
CA GLY A 5 9.30 11.16 47.14
C GLY A 5 9.53 9.89 46.34
N ASP A 6 8.98 8.76 46.83
CA ASP A 6 9.24 7.44 46.25
C ASP A 6 8.44 7.18 44.93
N THR A 7 7.25 7.77 44.79
CA THR A 7 6.43 7.69 43.58
C THR A 7 7.00 8.50 42.40
N THR A 8 7.61 9.64 42.69
CA THR A 8 8.20 10.51 41.65
C THR A 8 9.53 9.97 41.09
N GLU A 9 10.33 9.26 41.90
CA GLU A 9 11.55 8.59 41.42
C GLU A 9 11.22 7.33 40.59
N SER A 10 10.23 6.53 41.00
CA SER A 10 9.76 5.37 40.27
C SER A 10 9.15 5.75 38.93
N GLU A 11 8.34 6.82 38.85
CA GLU A 11 7.77 7.33 37.58
C GLU A 11 8.85 7.87 36.65
N LYS A 12 9.88 8.57 37.20
CA LYS A 12 11.03 9.02 36.39
C LYS A 12 11.85 7.86 35.85
N ALA A 13 12.15 6.86 36.69
CA ALA A 13 12.89 5.67 36.24
C ALA A 13 12.13 4.91 35.17
N THR A 14 10.81 4.75 35.29
CA THR A 14 9.95 4.10 34.29
C THR A 14 9.94 4.89 32.97
N SER A 15 9.82 6.22 33.01
CA SER A 15 9.83 7.08 31.82
C SER A 15 11.20 7.07 31.10
N VAL A 16 12.30 6.99 31.84
CA VAL A 16 13.66 6.88 31.28
C VAL A 16 13.84 5.51 30.61
N MET A 17 13.44 4.41 31.25
CA MET A 17 13.49 3.07 30.67
C MET A 17 12.61 2.94 29.41
N GLU A 18 11.42 3.53 29.41
CA GLU A 18 10.54 3.55 28.23
C GLU A 18 11.17 4.35 27.07
N SER A 19 11.83 5.47 27.37
CA SER A 19 12.51 6.28 26.34
C SER A 19 13.72 5.54 25.74
N GLU A 20 14.54 4.89 26.56
CA GLU A 20 15.68 4.08 26.11
C GLU A 20 15.26 2.88 25.28
N ASN A 21 14.21 2.16 25.69
CA ASN A 21 13.62 1.07 24.91
C ASN A 21 13.05 1.53 23.57
N SER A 22 12.44 2.72 23.54
CA SER A 22 11.92 3.33 22.30
C SER A 22 13.05 3.73 21.35
N GLU A 23 14.16 4.26 21.85
CA GLU A 23 15.32 4.63 21.04
C GLU A 23 16.08 3.39 20.51
N SER A 24 16.27 2.36 21.34
CA SER A 24 16.91 1.13 20.89
C SER A 24 16.11 0.44 19.80
N GLY A 25 14.79 0.33 19.94
CA GLY A 25 13.90 -0.22 18.92
C GLY A 25 13.91 0.59 17.62
N MET A 26 14.02 1.92 17.70
CA MET A 26 14.16 2.77 16.51
C MET A 26 15.51 2.53 15.81
N ARG A 27 16.62 2.40 16.56
CA ARG A 27 17.96 2.13 15.99
C ARG A 27 18.00 0.78 15.27
N GLU A 28 17.44 -0.26 15.86
CA GLU A 28 17.34 -1.57 15.20
C GLU A 28 16.51 -1.53 13.91
N ALA A 29 15.36 -0.85 13.94
CA ALA A 29 14.51 -0.71 12.76
C ALA A 29 15.21 0.10 11.65
N LEU A 30 16.00 1.13 11.98
CA LEU A 30 16.82 1.87 11.03
C LEU A 30 17.94 0.99 10.43
N ALA A 31 18.58 0.14 11.23
CA ALA A 31 19.59 -0.79 10.76
C ALA A 31 18.99 -1.81 9.77
N ARG A 32 17.79 -2.34 10.05
CA ARG A 32 17.03 -3.20 9.12
C ARG A 32 16.68 -2.46 7.82
N ASP A 33 16.24 -1.21 7.91
CA ASP A 33 15.93 -0.36 6.78
C ASP A 33 17.16 -0.17 5.87
N GLN A 34 18.33 0.07 6.44
CA GLN A 34 19.58 0.17 5.70
C GLN A 34 19.97 -1.14 5.01
N ARG A 35 19.80 -2.28 5.70
CA ARG A 35 20.18 -3.61 5.19
C ARG A 35 19.21 -4.14 4.14
N TYR A 36 17.91 -4.02 4.38
CA TYR A 36 16.87 -4.71 3.59
C TYR A 36 15.98 -3.78 2.77
N GLY A 37 16.11 -2.46 2.88
CA GLY A 37 15.23 -1.52 2.19
C GLY A 37 15.49 -1.35 0.69
N LYS A 38 16.69 -1.70 0.18
CA LYS A 38 17.02 -1.55 -1.26
C LYS A 38 16.08 -2.33 -2.19
N PRO A 39 15.76 -3.62 -1.96
CA PRO A 39 14.87 -4.36 -2.85
C PRO A 39 13.47 -3.76 -3.01
N VAL A 40 12.94 -3.10 -1.95
CA VAL A 40 11.65 -2.40 -2.04
C VAL A 40 11.73 -1.23 -3.04
N VAL A 41 12.83 -0.48 -3.03
CA VAL A 41 13.05 0.61 -3.98
C VAL A 41 13.21 0.06 -5.41
N VAL A 42 13.96 -1.04 -5.57
CA VAL A 42 14.12 -1.71 -6.86
C VAL A 42 12.76 -2.18 -7.40
N ALA A 43 11.91 -2.79 -6.55
CA ALA A 43 10.56 -3.17 -6.95
C ALA A 43 9.74 -1.96 -7.42
N GLY A 44 9.83 -0.81 -6.72
CA GLY A 44 9.19 0.43 -7.17
C GLY A 44 9.68 0.91 -8.54
N ILE A 45 10.99 0.86 -8.79
CA ILE A 45 11.59 1.22 -10.09
C ILE A 45 11.11 0.26 -11.18
N VAL A 46 11.08 -1.04 -10.91
CA VAL A 46 10.57 -2.05 -11.85
C VAL A 46 9.11 -1.78 -12.20
N LEU A 47 8.27 -1.54 -11.18
CA LEU A 47 6.86 -1.21 -11.41
C LEU A 47 6.69 0.08 -12.24
N ILE A 48 7.47 1.14 -12.01
CA ILE A 48 7.43 2.35 -12.84
C ILE A 48 7.83 2.03 -14.30
N ALA A 49 8.89 1.27 -14.50
CA ALA A 49 9.34 0.89 -15.85
C ALA A 49 8.26 0.06 -16.58
N MET A 50 7.63 -0.88 -15.86
CA MET A 50 6.50 -1.66 -16.38
C MET A 50 5.31 -0.77 -16.72
N GLU A 51 4.98 0.21 -15.86
CA GLU A 51 3.88 1.14 -16.13
C GLU A 51 4.14 2.00 -17.37
N LEU A 52 5.34 2.57 -17.50
CA LEU A 52 5.72 3.33 -18.67
C LEU A 52 5.61 2.50 -19.96
N TRP A 53 6.09 1.26 -19.92
CA TRP A 53 5.95 0.34 -21.05
C TRP A 53 4.46 0.09 -21.39
N LYS A 54 3.63 -0.20 -20.39
CA LYS A 54 2.19 -0.41 -20.57
C LYS A 54 1.52 0.82 -21.20
N GLN A 55 1.79 2.01 -20.66
CA GLN A 55 1.20 3.25 -21.14
C GLN A 55 1.57 3.52 -22.61
N LEU A 56 2.85 3.33 -22.98
CA LEU A 56 3.31 3.48 -24.36
C LEU A 56 2.67 2.44 -25.27
N THR A 57 2.58 1.18 -24.85
CA THR A 57 1.95 0.10 -25.62
C THR A 57 0.47 0.37 -25.85
N LEU A 58 -0.27 0.75 -24.80
CA LEU A 58 -1.68 1.10 -24.93
C LEU A 58 -1.87 2.28 -25.87
N TRP A 59 -1.15 3.38 -25.65
CA TRP A 59 -1.29 4.58 -26.43
C TRP A 59 -0.97 4.37 -27.93
N LEU A 60 0.17 3.74 -28.23
CA LEU A 60 0.66 3.65 -29.61
C LEU A 60 0.09 2.44 -30.38
N LEU A 61 -0.08 1.30 -29.72
CA LEU A 61 -0.38 0.05 -30.41
C LEU A 61 -1.86 -0.40 -30.25
N VAL A 62 -2.51 -0.04 -29.15
CA VAL A 62 -3.88 -0.47 -28.89
C VAL A 62 -4.88 0.62 -29.28
N GLU A 63 -4.64 1.84 -28.82
CA GLU A 63 -5.58 2.98 -28.97
C GLU A 63 -5.24 3.89 -30.17
N GLY A 64 -4.29 3.52 -31.02
CA GLY A 64 -3.99 4.23 -32.28
C GLY A 64 -3.55 5.69 -32.08
N GLY A 65 -2.86 6.02 -30.98
CA GLY A 65 -2.39 7.37 -30.67
C GLY A 65 -3.37 8.22 -29.88
N GLN A 66 -4.55 7.70 -29.54
CA GLN A 66 -5.50 8.36 -28.63
C GLN A 66 -5.27 7.84 -27.21
N TYR A 67 -5.30 8.74 -26.22
CA TYR A 67 -5.12 8.33 -24.82
C TYR A 67 -6.47 7.94 -24.21
N ASN A 68 -6.56 6.70 -23.76
CA ASN A 68 -7.73 6.22 -23.06
C ASN A 68 -7.56 6.44 -21.53
N VAL A 69 -8.36 7.36 -20.98
CA VAL A 69 -8.29 7.77 -19.56
C VAL A 69 -8.62 6.65 -18.56
N TRP A 70 -9.27 5.57 -19.03
CA TRP A 70 -9.48 4.36 -18.23
C TRP A 70 -8.17 3.78 -17.68
N TYR A 71 -7.10 3.87 -18.46
CA TYR A 71 -5.78 3.33 -18.11
C TYR A 71 -4.91 4.31 -17.33
N PHE A 72 -5.46 5.45 -16.89
CA PHE A 72 -4.67 6.40 -16.08
C PHE A 72 -4.06 5.70 -14.88
N PRO A 73 -2.75 5.86 -14.60
CA PRO A 73 -2.01 5.01 -13.67
C PRO A 73 -2.22 5.38 -12.19
N PHE A 74 -3.46 5.44 -11.76
CA PHE A 74 -3.82 5.79 -10.38
C PHE A 74 -4.91 4.88 -9.78
N GLN A 75 -4.82 3.58 -10.05
CA GLN A 75 -5.62 2.59 -9.33
C GLN A 75 -4.95 2.25 -7.99
N LEU A 76 -5.68 1.61 -7.06
CA LEU A 76 -5.12 1.17 -5.77
C LEU A 76 -3.87 0.29 -5.96
N CYS A 77 -3.85 -0.57 -6.99
CA CYS A 77 -2.70 -1.39 -7.36
C CYS A 77 -1.54 -0.59 -8.00
N SER A 78 -1.74 0.66 -8.39
CA SER A 78 -0.68 1.55 -8.88
C SER A 78 0.07 2.24 -7.74
N LEU A 79 -0.55 2.39 -6.55
CA LEU A 79 0.08 3.07 -5.41
C LEU A 79 1.44 2.47 -5.00
N PRO A 80 1.65 1.14 -5.03
CA PRO A 80 2.93 0.57 -4.65
C PRO A 80 4.13 1.15 -5.39
N MET A 81 4.02 1.45 -6.69
CA MET A 81 5.14 2.05 -7.42
C MET A 81 5.51 3.44 -6.88
N TYR A 82 4.53 4.30 -6.60
CA TYR A 82 4.76 5.64 -6.06
C TYR A 82 5.27 5.62 -4.62
N LEU A 83 4.66 4.79 -3.77
CA LEU A 83 5.00 4.72 -2.35
C LEU A 83 6.37 4.08 -2.12
N ALA A 84 6.78 3.10 -2.96
CA ALA A 84 8.10 2.51 -2.91
C ALA A 84 9.19 3.52 -3.32
N LEU A 85 8.92 4.39 -4.31
CA LEU A 85 9.84 5.47 -4.68
C LEU A 85 9.90 6.55 -3.58
N LEU A 86 8.76 6.96 -3.02
CA LEU A 86 8.71 7.91 -1.91
C LEU A 86 9.49 7.37 -0.70
N TYR A 87 9.32 6.09 -0.39
CA TYR A 87 10.14 5.41 0.61
C TYR A 87 11.63 5.50 0.25
N GLY A 88 12.01 5.26 -1.00
CA GLY A 88 13.39 5.37 -1.49
C GLY A 88 14.00 6.76 -1.26
N MET A 89 13.26 7.82 -1.55
CA MET A 89 13.69 9.20 -1.29
C MET A 89 13.91 9.49 0.20
N LEU A 90 13.07 8.90 1.05
CA LEU A 90 13.16 9.07 2.51
C LEU A 90 14.17 8.12 3.17
N ARG A 91 14.67 7.11 2.46
CA ARG A 91 15.46 6.01 3.03
C ARG A 91 16.70 6.48 3.79
N LYS A 92 17.39 7.49 3.29
CA LYS A 92 18.59 8.06 3.93
C LYS A 92 18.27 9.02 5.09
N ARG A 93 17.01 9.41 5.29
CA ARG A 93 16.58 10.28 6.39
C ARG A 93 16.46 9.50 7.69
N THR A 94 17.07 10.02 8.78
CA THR A 94 17.15 9.34 10.08
C THR A 94 16.26 9.96 11.16
N GLY A 95 15.70 11.15 10.94
CA GLY A 95 14.87 11.83 11.93
C GLY A 95 13.57 11.07 12.26
N ARG A 96 13.06 11.26 13.48
CA ARG A 96 11.84 10.59 14.00
C ARG A 96 10.63 10.69 13.06
N ARG A 97 10.39 11.87 12.45
CA ARG A 97 9.28 12.04 11.49
C ARG A 97 9.49 11.19 10.24
N ALA A 98 10.70 11.21 9.67
CA ALA A 98 11.02 10.39 8.50
C ALA A 98 10.90 8.89 8.83
N PHE A 99 11.31 8.45 10.00
CA PHE A 99 11.15 7.09 10.48
C PHE A 99 9.68 6.67 10.52
N ILE A 100 8.80 7.48 11.12
CA ILE A 100 7.37 7.21 11.20
C ILE A 100 6.74 7.08 9.79
N ILE A 101 7.07 8.02 8.90
CA ILE A 101 6.54 8.01 7.52
C ILE A 101 7.03 6.77 6.77
N LYS A 102 8.32 6.44 6.83
CA LYS A 102 8.88 5.24 6.18
C LYS A 102 8.17 3.96 6.65
N ARG A 103 7.97 3.82 7.97
CA ARG A 103 7.26 2.66 8.53
C ARG A 103 5.80 2.60 8.06
N ALA A 104 5.11 3.74 8.00
CA ALA A 104 3.74 3.80 7.49
C ALA A 104 3.67 3.41 6.00
N LEU A 105 4.61 3.89 5.16
CA LEU A 105 4.71 3.53 3.75
C LEU A 105 4.95 2.02 3.58
N LEU A 106 5.90 1.45 4.33
CA LEU A 106 6.21 0.02 4.27
C LEU A 106 5.05 -0.85 4.77
N THR A 107 4.34 -0.41 5.82
CA THR A 107 3.14 -1.09 6.31
C THR A 107 2.02 -1.03 5.26
N PHE A 108 1.83 0.10 4.60
CA PHE A 108 0.87 0.23 3.50
C PHE A 108 1.23 -0.72 2.33
N LEU A 109 2.48 -0.71 1.89
CA LEU A 109 2.97 -1.59 0.82
C LEU A 109 2.77 -3.07 1.16
N GLN A 110 2.95 -3.44 2.43
CA GLN A 110 2.69 -4.80 2.89
C GLN A 110 1.20 -5.13 2.85
N ASP A 111 0.37 -4.35 3.53
CA ASP A 111 -1.01 -4.71 3.81
C ASP A 111 -1.91 -4.52 2.58
N TYR A 112 -1.92 -3.33 1.99
CA TYR A 112 -2.72 -3.02 0.80
C TYR A 112 -2.11 -3.61 -0.47
N GLY A 113 -0.77 -3.67 -0.56
CA GLY A 113 -0.08 -4.29 -1.69
C GLY A 113 -0.34 -5.80 -1.75
N PHE A 114 -0.34 -6.49 -0.61
CA PHE A 114 -0.72 -7.90 -0.54
C PHE A 114 -2.18 -8.11 -0.91
N LEU A 115 -3.10 -7.34 -0.29
CA LEU A 115 -4.53 -7.43 -0.56
C LEU A 115 -4.82 -7.24 -2.05
N GLY A 116 -4.34 -6.13 -2.63
CA GLY A 116 -4.58 -5.80 -4.04
C GLY A 116 -3.96 -6.82 -4.99
N GLY A 117 -2.72 -7.26 -4.70
CA GLY A 117 -2.04 -8.27 -5.49
C GLY A 117 -2.76 -9.61 -5.48
N ALA A 118 -3.18 -10.08 -4.29
CA ALA A 118 -3.88 -11.35 -4.14
C ALA A 118 -5.27 -11.34 -4.79
N LEU A 119 -6.07 -10.29 -4.52
CA LEU A 119 -7.41 -10.18 -5.09
C LEU A 119 -7.39 -10.08 -6.61
N ALA A 120 -6.46 -9.32 -7.19
CA ALA A 120 -6.36 -9.21 -8.64
C ALA A 120 -5.94 -10.52 -9.33
N LEU A 121 -5.14 -11.36 -8.66
CA LEU A 121 -4.78 -12.68 -9.20
C LEU A 121 -5.91 -13.72 -9.01
N ILE A 122 -6.74 -13.57 -7.99
CA ILE A 122 -7.92 -14.43 -7.77
C ILE A 122 -9.05 -14.04 -8.74
N VAL A 123 -9.34 -12.75 -8.84
CA VAL A 123 -10.38 -12.17 -9.72
C VAL A 123 -9.65 -11.53 -10.91
N HIS A 124 -9.16 -12.37 -11.80
CA HIS A 124 -8.19 -11.99 -12.83
C HIS A 124 -8.81 -11.47 -14.14
N GLU A 125 -10.13 -11.44 -14.26
CA GLU A 125 -10.82 -11.00 -15.49
C GLU A 125 -10.38 -9.60 -15.91
N GLY A 126 -10.12 -8.69 -14.96
CA GLY A 126 -9.62 -7.34 -15.22
C GLY A 126 -8.16 -7.27 -15.69
N LEU A 127 -7.42 -8.38 -15.65
CA LEU A 127 -6.03 -8.47 -16.13
C LEU A 127 -5.95 -8.98 -17.58
N LEU A 128 -7.06 -9.49 -18.11
CA LEU A 128 -7.09 -10.08 -19.43
C LEU A 128 -7.25 -8.99 -20.48
N HIS A 129 -6.36 -9.00 -21.48
CA HIS A 129 -6.42 -8.14 -22.66
C HIS A 129 -6.55 -9.01 -23.92
N PRO A 130 -7.79 -9.33 -24.36
CA PRO A 130 -8.00 -10.14 -25.56
C PRO A 130 -7.26 -9.54 -26.76
N GLY A 131 -6.52 -10.36 -27.49
CA GLY A 131 -5.68 -9.90 -28.62
C GLY A 131 -4.31 -9.31 -28.24
N HIS A 132 -4.04 -9.08 -26.94
CA HIS A 132 -2.77 -8.49 -26.47
C HIS A 132 -2.13 -9.32 -25.34
N PRO A 133 -1.55 -10.50 -25.64
CA PRO A 133 -1.04 -11.42 -24.62
C PRO A 133 0.07 -10.83 -23.75
N LEU A 134 0.88 -9.90 -24.29
CA LEU A 134 1.91 -9.22 -23.51
C LEU A 134 1.33 -8.28 -22.45
N LEU A 135 0.20 -7.60 -22.73
CA LEU A 135 -0.50 -6.78 -21.73
C LEU A 135 -1.14 -7.66 -20.65
N THR A 136 -1.70 -8.81 -21.04
CA THR A 136 -2.19 -9.81 -20.07
C THR A 136 -1.05 -10.29 -19.18
N ALA A 137 0.08 -10.71 -19.76
CA ALA A 137 1.26 -11.13 -18.99
C ALA A 137 1.77 -10.01 -18.05
N HIS A 138 1.81 -8.77 -18.53
CA HIS A 138 2.14 -7.59 -17.73
C HIS A 138 1.25 -7.48 -16.49
N GLY A 139 -0.07 -7.60 -16.65
CA GLY A 139 -1.02 -7.55 -15.53
C GLY A 139 -0.72 -8.60 -14.45
N PHE A 140 -0.47 -9.84 -14.84
CA PHE A 140 -0.10 -10.91 -13.91
C PHE A 140 1.24 -10.65 -13.23
N ILE A 141 2.29 -10.30 -13.99
CA ILE A 141 3.64 -10.03 -13.46
C ILE A 141 3.59 -8.85 -12.49
N TRP A 142 2.84 -7.79 -12.80
CA TRP A 142 2.64 -6.63 -11.93
C TRP A 142 2.15 -7.04 -10.54
N HIS A 143 1.08 -7.83 -10.48
CA HIS A 143 0.48 -8.23 -9.20
C HIS A 143 1.32 -9.27 -8.46
N ILE A 144 2.07 -10.12 -9.17
CA ILE A 144 3.09 -11.01 -8.57
C ILE A 144 4.20 -10.18 -7.92
N VAL A 145 4.73 -9.15 -8.59
CA VAL A 145 5.75 -8.26 -8.02
C VAL A 145 5.22 -7.56 -6.75
N MET A 146 3.95 -7.12 -6.74
CA MET A 146 3.32 -6.54 -5.55
C MET A 146 3.29 -7.54 -4.40
N LEU A 147 2.83 -8.77 -4.63
CA LEU A 147 2.79 -9.84 -3.62
C LEU A 147 4.17 -10.17 -3.07
N LEU A 148 5.15 -10.37 -3.94
CA LEU A 148 6.52 -10.67 -3.53
C LEU A 148 7.13 -9.52 -2.73
N THR A 149 6.85 -8.27 -3.09
CA THR A 149 7.29 -7.09 -2.33
C THR A 149 6.65 -7.06 -0.94
N ALA A 150 5.35 -7.32 -0.83
CA ALA A 150 4.65 -7.37 0.45
C ALA A 150 5.19 -8.48 1.36
N LEU A 151 5.38 -9.69 0.83
CA LEU A 151 5.97 -10.83 1.53
C LEU A 151 7.42 -10.56 1.95
N TYR A 152 8.20 -9.90 1.10
CA TYR A 152 9.58 -9.49 1.41
C TYR A 152 9.61 -8.48 2.57
N ILE A 153 8.74 -7.46 2.56
CA ILE A 153 8.61 -6.48 3.64
C ILE A 153 8.25 -7.19 4.95
N HIS A 154 7.31 -8.14 4.88
CA HIS A 154 6.92 -8.96 6.03
C HIS A 154 8.10 -9.81 6.55
N ALA A 155 8.77 -10.57 5.68
CA ALA A 155 9.86 -11.47 6.04
C ALA A 155 11.08 -10.75 6.65
N THR A 156 11.36 -9.52 6.19
CA THR A 156 12.48 -8.70 6.70
C THR A 156 12.13 -7.84 7.90
N GLY A 157 10.85 -7.82 8.34
CA GLY A 157 10.39 -7.01 9.48
C GLY A 157 10.49 -5.50 9.25
N LEU A 158 10.39 -5.05 7.99
CA LEU A 158 10.44 -3.64 7.63
C LEU A 158 9.15 -2.89 7.97
N SER A 159 7.98 -3.54 8.05
CA SER A 159 6.70 -2.95 8.42
C SER A 159 6.54 -2.76 9.93
N ASP A 160 5.61 -1.92 10.35
CA ASP A 160 5.16 -1.77 11.73
C ASP A 160 3.91 -2.64 11.96
N ARG A 161 4.05 -3.75 12.68
CA ARG A 161 2.99 -4.74 12.92
C ARG A 161 2.04 -4.39 14.05
N SER A 162 2.23 -3.25 14.71
CA SER A 162 1.33 -2.81 15.76
C SER A 162 0.04 -2.23 15.16
N CYS A 163 -1.05 -2.25 15.92
CA CYS A 163 -2.28 -1.55 15.53
C CYS A 163 -2.03 -0.05 15.27
N ARG A 164 -1.03 0.56 15.93
CA ARG A 164 -0.61 1.93 15.65
C ARG A 164 0.04 2.04 14.27
N GLY A 165 0.79 1.02 13.86
CA GLY A 165 1.36 0.93 12.50
C GLY A 165 0.27 0.93 11.43
N PHE A 166 -0.75 0.08 11.57
CA PHE A 166 -1.89 0.08 10.65
C PHE A 166 -2.62 1.43 10.62
N ARG A 167 -2.94 2.00 11.79
CA ARG A 167 -3.61 3.32 11.86
C ARG A 167 -2.86 4.43 11.12
N ARG A 168 -1.53 4.34 11.00
CA ARG A 168 -0.71 5.29 10.23
C ARG A 168 -0.83 5.11 8.72
N THR A 169 -1.37 4.00 8.23
CA THR A 169 -1.64 3.80 6.80
C THR A 169 -2.93 4.51 6.36
N LEU A 170 -3.87 4.74 7.29
CA LEU A 170 -5.17 5.34 6.97
C LEU A 170 -5.08 6.75 6.36
N PRO A 171 -4.23 7.67 6.84
CA PRO A 171 -4.03 8.96 6.18
C PRO A 171 -3.47 8.81 4.76
N ILE A 172 -2.59 7.84 4.50
CA ILE A 172 -2.05 7.56 3.16
C ILE A 172 -3.19 7.12 2.24
N PHE A 173 -4.01 6.17 2.70
CA PHE A 173 -5.19 5.71 1.96
C PHE A 173 -6.18 6.84 1.71
N GLY A 174 -6.51 7.64 2.73
CA GLY A 174 -7.43 8.77 2.61
C GLY A 174 -6.96 9.83 1.60
N ILE A 175 -5.67 10.19 1.62
CA ILE A 175 -5.09 11.10 0.63
C ILE A 175 -5.20 10.49 -0.78
N ALA A 176 -4.90 9.21 -0.93
CA ALA A 176 -4.99 8.54 -2.22
C ALA A 176 -6.44 8.48 -2.74
N VAL A 177 -7.43 8.24 -1.87
CA VAL A 177 -8.87 8.30 -2.21
C VAL A 177 -9.28 9.68 -2.70
N VAL A 178 -8.87 10.75 -1.99
CA VAL A 178 -9.17 12.13 -2.41
C VAL A 178 -8.53 12.44 -3.76
N LEU A 179 -7.27 12.03 -3.97
CA LEU A 179 -6.60 12.23 -5.26
C LEU A 179 -7.28 11.43 -6.38
N ALA A 180 -7.69 10.19 -6.13
CA ALA A 180 -8.41 9.36 -7.09
C ALA A 180 -9.73 10.04 -7.51
N GLU A 181 -10.48 10.57 -6.55
CA GLU A 181 -11.73 11.27 -6.85
C GLU A 181 -11.50 12.58 -7.62
N LEU A 182 -10.48 13.36 -7.27
CA LEU A 182 -10.11 14.55 -8.04
C LEU A 182 -9.73 14.20 -9.49
N ILE A 183 -9.04 13.08 -9.71
CA ILE A 183 -8.71 12.57 -11.04
C ILE A 183 -9.98 12.17 -11.78
N ASN A 184 -10.91 11.43 -11.13
CA ASN A 184 -12.18 11.05 -11.71
C ASN A 184 -12.97 12.29 -12.16
N ILE A 185 -13.08 13.30 -11.31
CA ILE A 185 -13.77 14.56 -11.62
C ILE A 185 -13.10 15.30 -12.79
N ALA A 186 -11.77 15.36 -12.81
CA ALA A 186 -11.04 16.10 -13.83
C ALA A 186 -11.09 15.40 -15.22
N LEU A 187 -11.07 14.07 -15.23
CA LEU A 187 -10.90 13.29 -16.45
C LEU A 187 -12.20 12.72 -17.03
N HIS A 188 -13.31 12.67 -16.26
CA HIS A 188 -14.57 12.05 -16.73
C HIS A 188 -15.09 12.63 -18.07
N ARG A 189 -14.79 13.91 -18.36
CA ARG A 189 -15.18 14.57 -19.62
C ARG A 189 -14.41 14.05 -20.85
N TYR A 190 -13.33 13.32 -20.65
CA TYR A 190 -12.49 12.77 -21.72
C TYR A 190 -12.73 11.27 -21.95
N GLY A 191 -13.59 10.65 -21.15
CA GLY A 191 -13.94 9.23 -21.25
C GLY A 191 -14.26 8.62 -19.89
N ASP A 192 -14.50 7.31 -19.90
CA ASP A 192 -14.77 6.55 -18.67
C ASP A 192 -13.50 6.50 -17.81
N CYS A 193 -13.53 7.23 -16.70
CA CYS A 193 -12.45 7.26 -15.70
C CYS A 193 -13.02 6.76 -14.37
N ASP A 194 -12.43 5.69 -13.83
CA ASP A 194 -12.88 5.08 -12.55
C ASP A 194 -11.69 4.71 -11.68
N MET A 195 -10.96 5.73 -11.22
CA MET A 195 -9.85 5.53 -10.31
C MET A 195 -10.38 5.03 -8.96
N PHE A 196 -9.75 4.01 -8.43
CA PHE A 196 -10.16 3.31 -7.20
C PHE A 196 -11.57 2.71 -7.27
N TYR A 197 -12.21 2.66 -8.44
CA TYR A 197 -13.61 2.21 -8.59
C TYR A 197 -14.60 3.05 -7.77
N ILE A 198 -14.33 4.35 -7.61
CA ILE A 198 -15.15 5.27 -6.80
C ILE A 198 -15.75 6.43 -7.59
N THR A 199 -15.64 6.45 -8.92
CA THR A 199 -16.25 7.52 -9.71
C THR A 199 -17.73 7.68 -9.37
N PRO A 200 -18.25 8.90 -9.19
CA PRO A 200 -19.67 9.13 -8.92
C PRO A 200 -20.55 9.10 -10.17
N TYR A 201 -19.95 9.06 -11.36
CA TYR A 201 -20.64 9.25 -12.64
C TYR A 201 -21.34 8.01 -13.20
N HIS A 202 -20.94 6.82 -12.73
CA HIS A 202 -21.55 5.54 -13.10
C HIS A 202 -21.42 4.53 -11.98
N LEU A 203 -22.14 3.40 -12.07
CA LEU A 203 -22.01 2.29 -11.12
C LEU A 203 -20.60 1.71 -11.17
N SER A 204 -20.17 1.10 -10.07
CA SER A 204 -18.86 0.46 -9.98
C SER A 204 -18.59 -0.48 -11.15
N SER A 205 -17.39 -0.44 -11.70
CA SER A 205 -16.92 -1.41 -12.67
C SER A 205 -16.56 -2.77 -12.05
N GLN A 206 -16.48 -2.84 -10.71
CA GLN A 206 -16.33 -4.12 -10.01
C GLN A 206 -17.67 -4.88 -9.94
N PRO A 207 -17.76 -6.14 -10.42
CA PRO A 207 -19.04 -6.83 -10.59
C PRO A 207 -19.89 -6.91 -9.32
N VAL A 208 -19.28 -7.28 -8.17
CA VAL A 208 -19.97 -7.38 -6.89
C VAL A 208 -20.51 -6.02 -6.44
N PHE A 209 -19.65 -4.99 -6.47
CA PHE A 209 -20.03 -3.65 -6.02
C PHE A 209 -20.99 -2.96 -6.99
N ARG A 210 -20.95 -3.29 -8.29
CA ARG A 210 -21.95 -2.84 -9.25
C ARG A 210 -23.36 -3.29 -8.87
N SER A 211 -23.51 -4.54 -8.44
CA SER A 211 -24.80 -5.08 -7.98
C SER A 211 -25.26 -4.41 -6.69
N ILE A 212 -24.34 -4.13 -5.78
CA ILE A 212 -24.60 -3.41 -4.53
C ILE A 212 -25.04 -1.97 -4.83
N ASP A 213 -24.30 -1.25 -5.68
CA ASP A 213 -24.61 0.12 -6.09
C ASP A 213 -26.02 0.23 -6.69
N ALA A 214 -26.44 -0.76 -7.47
CA ALA A 214 -27.77 -0.80 -8.08
C ALA A 214 -28.91 -0.91 -7.04
N VAL A 215 -28.62 -1.46 -5.86
CA VAL A 215 -29.63 -1.65 -4.79
C VAL A 215 -29.62 -0.49 -3.79
N ILE A 216 -28.43 -0.07 -3.32
CA ILE A 216 -28.29 0.91 -2.23
C ILE A 216 -27.88 2.32 -2.71
N GLY A 217 -27.62 2.46 -4.01
CA GLY A 217 -27.17 3.72 -4.61
C GLY A 217 -25.65 3.91 -4.54
N ARG A 218 -25.12 4.60 -5.55
CA ARG A 218 -23.68 4.78 -5.76
C ARG A 218 -22.93 5.41 -4.58
N PRO A 219 -23.39 6.50 -3.92
CA PRO A 219 -22.66 7.12 -2.82
C PRO A 219 -22.43 6.15 -1.65
N VAL A 220 -23.46 5.39 -1.29
CA VAL A 220 -23.39 4.40 -0.20
C VAL A 220 -22.51 3.23 -0.60
N GLY A 221 -22.60 2.77 -1.85
CA GLY A 221 -21.75 1.73 -2.40
C GLY A 221 -20.27 2.09 -2.40
N ILE A 222 -19.92 3.35 -2.72
CA ILE A 222 -18.53 3.85 -2.62
C ILE A 222 -18.02 3.75 -1.17
N LEU A 223 -18.79 4.22 -0.19
CA LEU A 223 -18.39 4.16 1.22
C LEU A 223 -18.20 2.71 1.69
N LEU A 224 -19.12 1.82 1.28
CA LEU A 224 -19.04 0.40 1.60
C LEU A 224 -17.79 -0.23 0.96
N TYR A 225 -17.51 0.07 -0.31
CA TYR A 225 -16.32 -0.41 -1.01
C TYR A 225 -15.03 0.02 -0.30
N LEU A 226 -14.91 1.31 0.01
CA LEU A 226 -13.75 1.84 0.73
C LEU A 226 -13.59 1.20 2.12
N GLY A 227 -14.71 0.98 2.83
CA GLY A 227 -14.73 0.27 4.10
C GLY A 227 -14.25 -1.19 3.95
N CYS A 228 -14.70 -1.89 2.91
CA CYS A 228 -14.24 -3.26 2.61
C CYS A 228 -12.74 -3.31 2.29
N VAL A 229 -12.20 -2.35 1.55
CA VAL A 229 -10.76 -2.27 1.26
C VAL A 229 -9.96 -2.07 2.55
N VAL A 230 -10.38 -1.15 3.42
CA VAL A 230 -9.71 -0.91 4.71
C VAL A 230 -9.79 -2.14 5.62
N LEU A 231 -10.97 -2.77 5.69
CA LEU A 231 -11.18 -3.99 6.47
C LEU A 231 -10.30 -5.13 5.95
N GLY A 232 -10.27 -5.35 4.64
CA GLY A 232 -9.42 -6.36 4.01
C GLY A 232 -7.94 -6.14 4.30
N ALA A 233 -7.45 -4.89 4.17
CA ALA A 233 -6.08 -4.54 4.52
C ALA A 233 -5.78 -4.75 6.02
N PHE A 234 -6.75 -4.46 6.90
CA PHE A 234 -6.62 -4.72 8.32
C PHE A 234 -6.55 -6.22 8.63
N LEU A 235 -7.34 -7.06 7.97
CA LEU A 235 -7.26 -8.51 8.12
C LEU A 235 -5.90 -9.05 7.66
N VAL A 236 -5.36 -8.55 6.55
CA VAL A 236 -3.98 -8.87 6.11
C VAL A 236 -2.96 -8.43 7.17
N HIS A 237 -3.11 -7.23 7.73
CA HIS A 237 -2.26 -6.73 8.82
C HIS A 237 -2.27 -7.66 10.03
N LEU A 238 -3.45 -8.11 10.47
CA LEU A 238 -3.60 -9.07 11.56
C LEU A 238 -2.92 -10.41 11.23
N LEU A 239 -3.15 -10.95 10.03
CA LEU A 239 -2.53 -12.19 9.58
C LEU A 239 -1.00 -12.13 9.67
N PHE A 240 -0.40 -11.04 9.20
CA PHE A 240 1.03 -10.81 9.26
C PHE A 240 1.54 -10.48 10.68
N SER A 241 0.69 -9.95 11.55
CA SER A 241 1.04 -9.70 12.95
C SER A 241 1.11 -11.00 13.77
N LEU A 242 0.27 -11.99 13.47
CA LEU A 242 0.24 -13.28 14.17
C LEU A 242 1.45 -14.17 13.86
N ARG A 243 2.06 -14.02 12.67
CA ARG A 243 3.22 -14.81 12.25
C ARG A 243 4.51 -14.01 12.43
N SER A 244 5.33 -14.36 13.42
CA SER A 244 6.67 -13.77 13.58
C SER A 244 7.64 -14.44 12.59
N PRO A 245 8.15 -13.75 11.55
CA PRO A 245 9.08 -14.35 10.58
C PRO A 245 10.49 -14.52 11.12
N PHE A 246 10.84 -13.85 12.21
CA PHE A 246 12.23 -13.77 12.69
C PHE A 246 12.77 -15.03 13.35
N ARG A 247 11.93 -16.07 13.54
CA ARG A 247 12.41 -17.39 14.00
C ARG A 247 13.01 -18.24 12.87
N MET A 248 12.87 -17.85 11.61
CA MET A 248 13.37 -18.66 10.46
C MET A 248 14.72 -18.21 9.91
N LEU A 249 15.24 -17.05 10.28
CA LEU A 249 16.58 -16.59 9.90
C LEU A 249 17.47 -16.55 11.15
N GLY A 250 17.88 -17.74 11.62
CA GLY A 250 18.88 -18.00 12.62
C GLY A 250 19.26 -16.86 13.56
N SER A 251 18.88 -16.96 14.82
CA SER A 251 19.70 -16.43 15.91
C SER A 251 21.05 -17.14 15.82
N PRO A 252 22.20 -16.47 15.66
CA PRO A 252 23.48 -17.12 15.94
C PRO A 252 23.47 -17.46 17.43
N ALA A 253 23.77 -18.71 17.74
CA ALA A 253 24.02 -19.23 19.08
C ALA A 253 25.18 -18.50 19.75
#